data_6a3b2b8a08d2f0b1a33dfed9d8d69df3
#
_entry.id   6a3b2b8a08d2f0b1a33dfed9d8d69df3
#
_cell.length_a   1.000
_cell.length_b   1.000
_cell.length_c   1.000
_cell.angle_alpha   90.00
_cell.angle_beta   90.00
_cell.angle_gamma   90.00
#
_symmetry.space_group_name_H-M   'P 1'
#
loop_
_entity.id
_entity.type
_entity.pdbx_description
1 polymer ?
#
loop_
_entity_poly.entity_id
_entity_poly.type
_entity_poly.pdbx_seq_one_letter_code
_entity_poly.pdbx_strand_id
1 'polypeptide(L)'
;MRNISRRAVFSGCAILLAITGSGTLRAAEPRAAGKRVALQGYDPVSYFTEGLPQKGSAEYQASYDDVTYWFMNAEHRALFVADPDHYAPQFNGYCAINISRGEKYEADPEAWVIADGKLYMFGAKEGVPLFRRQTAGIVEKASENWPGLRGKP
;
A
#
# COMPACT_ATOMS: atom_id res chain seq x y z
N MET A 1 78.57 13.76 -42.43
CA MET A 1 79.08 14.49 -41.27
C MET A 1 78.09 14.32 -40.13
N ARG A 2 78.52 13.60 -39.10
CA ARG A 2 78.22 13.78 -37.69
C ARG A 2 76.75 13.79 -37.29
N ASN A 3 76.22 12.67 -36.68
CA ASN A 3 76.35 12.34 -35.23
C ASN A 3 75.24 13.06 -34.45
N ILE A 4 74.42 12.37 -33.69
CA ILE A 4 74.61 11.81 -32.37
C ILE A 4 73.25 11.21 -31.89
N SER A 5 73.33 9.97 -31.38
CA SER A 5 72.39 9.28 -30.49
C SER A 5 71.75 10.18 -29.40
N ARG A 6 70.54 9.89 -29.06
CA ARG A 6 70.13 9.84 -27.65
C ARG A 6 68.94 8.88 -27.45
N ARG A 7 69.18 7.86 -26.71
CA ARG A 7 68.22 6.89 -26.15
C ARG A 7 67.26 7.63 -25.23
N ALA A 8 66.00 7.45 -25.41
CA ALA A 8 65.03 7.76 -24.39
C ALA A 8 64.27 6.46 -23.99
N VAL A 9 64.43 6.18 -22.73
CA VAL A 9 63.90 5.04 -22.03
C VAL A 9 62.37 5.22 -21.89
N PHE A 10 61.57 4.31 -22.46
CA PHE A 10 60.16 4.28 -22.18
C PHE A 10 59.91 3.56 -20.86
N SER A 11 59.67 4.33 -19.83
CA SER A 11 59.18 3.83 -18.55
C SER A 11 57.68 3.51 -18.75
N GLY A 12 57.34 2.24 -18.66
CA GLY A 12 55.98 1.77 -18.71
C GLY A 12 55.16 2.24 -17.50
N CYS A 13 54.16 3.00 -17.76
CA CYS A 13 53.14 3.32 -16.75
C CYS A 13 51.94 2.41 -16.99
N ALA A 14 51.88 1.36 -16.19
CA ALA A 14 50.71 0.49 -16.16
C ALA A 14 49.53 1.28 -15.55
N ILE A 15 48.58 1.65 -16.36
CA ILE A 15 47.30 2.24 -15.88
C ILE A 15 46.43 1.09 -15.37
N LEU A 16 46.38 0.91 -14.05
CA LEU A 16 45.35 0.11 -13.39
C LEU A 16 44.02 0.84 -13.56
N LEU A 17 43.15 0.36 -14.43
CA LEU A 17 41.74 0.74 -14.41
C LEU A 17 41.09 0.16 -13.15
N ALA A 18 40.96 0.97 -12.12
CA ALA A 18 40.08 0.67 -11.01
C ALA A 18 38.63 0.85 -11.48
N ILE A 19 37.96 -0.26 -11.72
CA ILE A 19 36.51 -0.29 -11.92
C ILE A 19 35.88 -0.03 -10.55
N THR A 20 35.63 1.24 -10.23
CA THR A 20 34.78 1.59 -9.09
C THR A 20 33.34 1.28 -9.48
N GLY A 21 32.88 0.11 -9.12
CA GLY A 21 31.47 -0.25 -9.16
C GLY A 21 30.71 0.72 -8.23
N SER A 22 30.14 1.76 -8.80
CA SER A 22 29.17 2.60 -8.10
C SER A 22 27.91 1.77 -7.89
N GLY A 23 27.91 0.95 -6.83
CA GLY A 23 26.69 0.42 -6.27
C GLY A 23 25.84 1.63 -5.84
N THR A 24 24.87 2.00 -6.63
CA THR A 24 23.83 2.91 -6.20
C THR A 24 23.14 2.24 -5.03
N LEU A 25 23.52 2.62 -3.82
CA LEU A 25 22.72 2.42 -2.62
C LEU A 25 21.38 3.11 -2.92
N ARG A 26 20.41 2.32 -3.34
CA ARG A 26 19.02 2.76 -3.39
C ARG A 26 18.68 3.16 -1.97
N ALA A 27 18.69 4.47 -1.72
CA ALA A 27 18.23 5.01 -0.46
C ALA A 27 16.84 4.42 -0.21
N ALA A 28 16.69 3.71 0.90
CA ALA A 28 15.39 3.28 1.37
C ALA A 28 14.54 4.55 1.47
N GLU A 29 13.47 4.63 0.69
CA GLU A 29 12.51 5.71 0.80
C GLU A 29 12.13 5.85 2.27
N PRO A 30 12.05 7.09 2.81
CA PRO A 30 11.71 7.27 4.21
C PRO A 30 10.36 6.59 4.43
N ARG A 31 10.39 5.53 5.21
CA ARG A 31 9.20 4.86 5.71
C ARG A 31 8.36 5.95 6.36
N ALA A 32 7.20 6.27 5.77
CA ALA A 32 6.30 7.26 6.33
C ALA A 32 5.98 6.82 7.76
N ALA A 33 6.67 7.42 8.73
CA ALA A 33 6.51 7.09 10.12
C ALA A 33 5.07 7.47 10.52
N GLY A 34 4.28 6.48 10.92
CA GLY A 34 3.10 6.69 11.72
C GLY A 34 1.74 6.57 11.05
N LYS A 35 1.61 6.25 9.76
CA LYS A 35 0.26 5.99 9.21
C LYS A 35 -0.20 4.58 9.59
N ARG A 36 -1.46 4.48 10.04
CA ARG A 36 -2.12 3.21 10.33
C ARG A 36 -2.03 2.28 9.10
N VAL A 37 -1.71 1.02 9.31
CA VAL A 37 -1.84 -0.01 8.29
C VAL A 37 -3.29 -0.49 8.27
N ALA A 38 -3.98 -0.26 7.16
CA ALA A 38 -5.37 -0.67 7.00
C ALA A 38 -5.49 -2.20 6.90
N LEU A 39 -6.68 -2.72 7.20
CA LEU A 39 -7.03 -4.14 7.06
C LEU A 39 -6.06 -5.09 7.79
N GLN A 40 -5.39 -4.62 8.85
CA GLN A 40 -4.40 -5.43 9.58
C GLN A 40 -3.32 -6.02 8.64
N GLY A 41 -2.99 -5.30 7.54
CA GLY A 41 -2.01 -5.73 6.54
C GLY A 41 -2.52 -6.76 5.52
N TYR A 42 -3.82 -6.97 5.40
CA TYR A 42 -4.39 -7.71 4.29
C TYR A 42 -4.46 -6.85 3.03
N ASP A 43 -4.34 -7.50 1.88
CA ASP A 43 -4.31 -6.89 0.56
C ASP A 43 -5.72 -6.49 0.10
N PRO A 44 -6.02 -5.19 -0.09
CA PRO A 44 -7.35 -4.77 -0.51
C PRO A 44 -7.72 -5.23 -1.93
N VAL A 45 -6.75 -5.43 -2.81
CA VAL A 45 -6.99 -5.87 -4.20
C VAL A 45 -7.49 -7.31 -4.23
N SER A 46 -7.00 -8.17 -3.32
CA SER A 46 -7.34 -9.60 -3.30
C SER A 46 -8.84 -9.88 -3.12
N TYR A 47 -9.57 -8.99 -2.46
CA TYR A 47 -11.03 -9.13 -2.33
C TYR A 47 -11.76 -9.04 -3.67
N PHE A 48 -11.19 -8.29 -4.63
CA PHE A 48 -11.77 -8.12 -5.97
C PHE A 48 -11.27 -9.16 -6.96
N THR A 49 -9.99 -9.53 -6.89
CA THR A 49 -9.33 -10.41 -7.87
C THR A 49 -9.44 -11.88 -7.51
N GLU A 50 -9.22 -12.26 -6.26
CA GLU A 50 -9.33 -13.63 -5.76
C GLU A 50 -10.68 -13.93 -5.09
N GLY A 51 -11.45 -12.91 -4.72
CA GLY A 51 -12.71 -13.08 -4.00
C GLY A 51 -12.52 -13.56 -2.56
N LEU A 52 -11.34 -13.35 -1.98
CA LEU A 52 -11.01 -13.75 -0.61
C LEU A 52 -9.87 -12.92 -0.03
N PRO A 53 -9.79 -12.78 1.31
CA PRO A 53 -8.73 -12.04 1.98
C PRO A 53 -7.38 -12.75 1.84
N GLN A 54 -6.35 -12.00 1.43
CA GLN A 54 -4.97 -12.47 1.36
C GLN A 54 -4.06 -11.56 2.18
N LYS A 55 -3.04 -12.12 2.81
CA LYS A 55 -2.03 -11.31 3.51
C LYS A 55 -1.18 -10.54 2.52
N GLY A 56 -1.02 -9.24 2.79
CA GLY A 56 -0.03 -8.40 2.14
C GLY A 56 1.34 -8.46 2.83
N SER A 57 2.30 -7.81 2.20
CA SER A 57 3.66 -7.62 2.70
C SER A 57 4.01 -6.13 2.75
N ALA A 58 4.74 -5.72 3.78
CA ALA A 58 5.27 -4.36 3.87
C ALA A 58 6.27 -4.01 2.74
N GLU A 59 6.77 -5.01 2.02
CA GLU A 59 7.60 -4.84 0.83
C GLU A 59 6.82 -4.18 -0.32
N TYR A 60 5.54 -4.55 -0.45
CA TYR A 60 4.62 -4.00 -1.44
C TYR A 60 3.58 -3.14 -0.76
N GLN A 61 3.84 -1.85 -0.62
CA GLN A 61 2.94 -0.94 0.08
C GLN A 61 2.66 0.34 -0.72
N ALA A 62 1.51 0.95 -0.47
CA ALA A 62 1.15 2.27 -0.94
C ALA A 62 0.34 3.00 0.13
N SER A 63 0.43 4.33 0.13
CA SER A 63 -0.40 5.16 1.01
C SER A 63 -1.51 5.81 0.19
N TYR A 64 -2.72 5.78 0.73
CA TYR A 64 -3.87 6.46 0.18
C TYR A 64 -4.80 6.87 1.33
N ASP A 65 -5.40 8.03 1.25
CA ASP A 65 -6.38 8.55 2.21
C ASP A 65 -5.94 8.45 3.69
N ASP A 66 -4.67 8.86 3.97
CA ASP A 66 -4.01 8.88 5.29
C ASP A 66 -3.77 7.51 5.94
N VAL A 67 -3.94 6.42 5.21
CA VAL A 67 -3.57 5.07 5.66
C VAL A 67 -2.57 4.40 4.71
N THR A 68 -1.92 3.36 5.18
CA THR A 68 -1.01 2.52 4.39
C THR A 68 -1.68 1.19 4.10
N TYR A 69 -1.59 0.74 2.87
CA TYR A 69 -2.06 -0.56 2.41
C TYR A 69 -0.88 -1.46 2.06
N TRP A 70 -0.98 -2.71 2.38
CA TRP A 70 -0.01 -3.74 2.01
C TRP A 70 -0.60 -4.65 0.94
N PHE A 71 0.23 -5.10 0.02
CA PHE A 71 -0.17 -5.93 -1.11
C PHE A 71 0.62 -7.24 -1.12
N MET A 72 0.03 -8.30 -1.65
CA MET A 72 0.69 -9.59 -1.72
C MET A 72 1.85 -9.62 -2.73
N ASN A 73 1.82 -8.73 -3.73
CA ASN A 73 2.83 -8.65 -4.78
C ASN A 73 2.85 -7.26 -5.45
N ALA A 74 3.81 -7.07 -6.36
CA ALA A 74 3.98 -5.82 -7.09
C ALA A 74 2.82 -5.52 -8.06
N GLU A 75 2.18 -6.55 -8.62
CA GLU A 75 1.04 -6.41 -9.55
C GLU A 75 -0.17 -5.82 -8.83
N HIS A 76 -0.55 -6.37 -7.67
CA HIS A 76 -1.64 -5.83 -6.85
C HIS A 76 -1.38 -4.39 -6.40
N ARG A 77 -0.12 -4.10 -6.00
CA ARG A 77 0.26 -2.73 -5.71
C ARG A 77 0.06 -1.82 -6.92
N ALA A 78 0.42 -2.26 -8.12
CA ALA A 78 0.26 -1.47 -9.35
C ALA A 78 -1.22 -1.24 -9.69
N LEU A 79 -2.08 -2.26 -9.55
CA LEU A 79 -3.53 -2.14 -9.72
C LEU A 79 -4.12 -1.10 -8.76
N PHE A 80 -3.75 -1.19 -7.48
CA PHE A 80 -4.21 -0.23 -6.47
C PHE A 80 -3.77 1.21 -6.77
N VAL A 81 -2.50 1.41 -7.15
CA VAL A 81 -1.95 2.75 -7.46
C VAL A 81 -2.61 3.35 -8.70
N ALA A 82 -3.01 2.51 -9.67
CA ALA A 82 -3.71 2.96 -10.88
C ALA A 82 -5.15 3.39 -10.60
N ASP A 83 -5.86 2.74 -9.67
CA ASP A 83 -7.25 3.06 -9.31
C ASP A 83 -7.52 2.83 -7.82
N PRO A 84 -7.00 3.68 -6.93
CA PRO A 84 -7.17 3.52 -5.50
C PRO A 84 -8.62 3.69 -5.05
N ASP A 85 -9.42 4.50 -5.75
CA ASP A 85 -10.84 4.70 -5.42
C ASP A 85 -11.68 3.43 -5.60
N HIS A 86 -11.28 2.57 -6.54
CA HIS A 86 -11.91 1.28 -6.76
C HIS A 86 -11.54 0.25 -5.69
N TYR A 87 -10.23 0.14 -5.39
CA TYR A 87 -9.70 -0.94 -4.54
C TYR A 87 -9.66 -0.61 -3.05
N ALA A 88 -9.61 0.66 -2.67
CA ALA A 88 -9.59 1.02 -1.25
C ALA A 88 -10.91 0.66 -0.57
N PRO A 89 -10.85 0.04 0.63
CA PRO A 89 -12.05 -0.21 1.40
C PRO A 89 -12.69 1.10 1.85
N GLN A 90 -14.00 1.14 1.88
CA GLN A 90 -14.73 2.29 2.37
C GLN A 90 -14.37 2.57 3.84
N PHE A 91 -14.41 3.83 4.22
CA PHE A 91 -14.10 4.29 5.59
C PHE A 91 -12.73 3.82 6.09
N ASN A 92 -11.72 3.80 5.18
CA ASN A 92 -10.35 3.36 5.48
C ASN A 92 -10.27 1.95 6.10
N GLY A 93 -11.24 1.08 5.78
CA GLY A 93 -11.29 -0.30 6.27
C GLY A 93 -11.78 -0.44 7.71
N TYR A 94 -12.38 0.58 8.30
CA TYR A 94 -13.13 0.44 9.56
C TYR A 94 -14.48 -0.23 9.35
N CYS A 95 -15.07 -0.75 10.43
CA CYS A 95 -16.38 -1.39 10.40
C CYS A 95 -17.47 -0.41 9.96
N ALA A 96 -18.06 -0.62 8.79
CA ALA A 96 -19.09 0.27 8.23
C ALA A 96 -20.30 0.44 9.16
N ILE A 97 -20.70 -0.61 9.86
CA ILE A 97 -21.84 -0.56 10.82
C ILE A 97 -21.51 0.33 12.01
N ASN A 98 -20.27 0.23 12.54
CA ASN A 98 -19.86 1.09 13.66
C ASN A 98 -19.71 2.55 13.20
N ILE A 99 -19.15 2.80 12.02
CA ILE A 99 -19.10 4.16 11.44
C ILE A 99 -20.50 4.74 11.31
N SER A 100 -21.51 3.96 10.87
CA SER A 100 -22.89 4.44 10.78
C SER A 100 -23.51 4.82 12.14
N ARG A 101 -22.94 4.35 13.25
CA ARG A 101 -23.31 4.66 14.62
C ARG A 101 -22.47 5.79 15.25
N GLY A 102 -21.53 6.35 14.48
CA GLY A 102 -20.64 7.42 14.96
C GLY A 102 -19.41 6.93 15.72
N GLU A 103 -19.03 5.66 15.57
CA GLU A 103 -17.91 5.02 16.26
C GLU A 103 -16.89 4.45 15.28
N LYS A 104 -15.59 4.55 15.58
CA LYS A 104 -14.52 3.86 14.86
C LYS A 104 -14.25 2.52 15.53
N TYR A 105 -14.30 1.45 14.75
CA TYR A 105 -13.97 0.12 15.21
C TYR A 105 -13.20 -0.63 14.12
N GLU A 106 -12.07 -1.24 14.49
CA GLU A 106 -11.27 -2.03 13.56
C GLU A 106 -12.09 -3.20 12.99
N ALA A 107 -11.93 -3.44 11.71
CA ALA A 107 -12.61 -4.55 11.07
C ALA A 107 -11.81 -5.85 11.15
N ASP A 108 -12.53 -6.96 11.14
CA ASP A 108 -11.99 -8.28 10.87
C ASP A 108 -11.81 -8.42 9.34
N PRO A 109 -10.59 -8.68 8.84
CA PRO A 109 -10.35 -8.88 7.41
C PRO A 109 -11.18 -10.00 6.77
N GLU A 110 -11.65 -10.96 7.55
CA GLU A 110 -12.51 -12.06 7.10
C GLU A 110 -14.01 -11.67 7.01
N ALA A 111 -14.38 -10.49 7.51
CA ALA A 111 -15.75 -9.99 7.56
C ALA A 111 -15.94 -8.84 6.56
N TRP A 112 -16.34 -9.12 5.34
CA TRP A 112 -16.40 -8.17 4.25
C TRP A 112 -17.53 -8.42 3.25
N VAL A 113 -17.83 -7.40 2.45
CA VAL A 113 -18.75 -7.47 1.31
C VAL A 113 -18.30 -6.49 0.23
N ILE A 114 -18.36 -6.88 -1.04
CA ILE A 114 -18.39 -5.95 -2.16
C ILE A 114 -19.86 -5.67 -2.51
N ALA A 115 -20.25 -4.41 -2.42
CA ALA A 115 -21.57 -3.93 -2.81
C ALA A 115 -21.41 -2.69 -3.70
N ASP A 116 -22.08 -2.68 -4.84
CA ASP A 116 -22.01 -1.61 -5.86
C ASP A 116 -20.55 -1.27 -6.24
N GLY A 117 -19.71 -2.31 -6.38
CA GLY A 117 -18.28 -2.20 -6.73
C GLY A 117 -17.38 -1.63 -5.63
N LYS A 118 -17.87 -1.49 -4.39
CA LYS A 118 -17.14 -0.96 -3.25
C LYS A 118 -16.95 -2.01 -2.16
N LEU A 119 -15.76 -2.02 -1.56
CA LEU A 119 -15.42 -2.94 -0.48
C LEU A 119 -15.83 -2.35 0.89
N TYR A 120 -16.67 -3.05 1.60
CA TYR A 120 -17.11 -2.72 2.96
C TYR A 120 -16.60 -3.78 3.94
N MET A 121 -16.10 -3.32 5.08
CA MET A 121 -15.53 -4.14 6.14
C MET A 121 -16.43 -4.13 7.37
N PHE A 122 -16.38 -5.20 8.16
CA PHE A 122 -17.16 -5.35 9.40
C PHE A 122 -16.28 -5.85 10.55
N GLY A 123 -16.70 -5.57 11.78
CA GLY A 123 -15.98 -6.03 12.97
C GLY A 123 -16.09 -7.53 13.23
N ALA A 124 -17.09 -8.20 12.61
CA ALA A 124 -17.31 -9.64 12.66
C ALA A 124 -18.23 -10.10 11.52
N LYS A 125 -18.19 -11.39 11.19
CA LYS A 125 -18.96 -11.99 10.07
C LYS A 125 -20.48 -11.82 10.23
N GLU A 126 -20.97 -11.71 11.45
CA GLU A 126 -22.39 -11.46 11.77
C GLU A 126 -22.87 -10.10 11.27
N GLY A 127 -21.98 -9.15 11.03
CA GLY A 127 -22.29 -7.87 10.43
C GLY A 127 -22.73 -7.95 8.96
N VAL A 128 -22.25 -8.96 8.23
CA VAL A 128 -22.53 -9.12 6.79
C VAL A 128 -24.03 -9.25 6.50
N PRO A 129 -24.81 -10.14 7.12
CA PRO A 129 -26.25 -10.24 6.87
C PRO A 129 -27.00 -8.99 7.32
N LEU A 130 -26.58 -8.32 8.38
CA LEU A 130 -27.18 -7.05 8.79
C LEU A 130 -26.98 -5.97 7.74
N PHE A 131 -25.74 -5.80 7.25
CA PHE A 131 -25.43 -4.85 6.21
C PHE A 131 -26.24 -5.10 4.94
N ARG A 132 -26.31 -6.35 4.47
CA ARG A 132 -27.07 -6.71 3.25
C ARG A 132 -28.55 -6.36 3.34
N ARG A 133 -29.17 -6.43 4.52
CA ARG A 133 -30.57 -6.05 4.74
C ARG A 133 -30.79 -4.53 4.79
N GLN A 134 -29.77 -3.77 5.12
CA GLN A 134 -29.86 -2.33 5.40
C GLN A 134 -28.77 -1.51 4.70
N THR A 135 -28.25 -1.99 3.57
CA THR A 135 -27.09 -1.41 2.88
C THR A 135 -27.21 0.10 2.71
N ALA A 136 -28.28 0.57 2.09
CA ALA A 136 -28.47 2.00 1.80
C ALA A 136 -28.43 2.86 3.07
N GLY A 137 -29.18 2.49 4.10
CA GLY A 137 -29.24 3.26 5.35
C GLY A 137 -27.92 3.24 6.14
N ILE A 138 -27.20 2.10 6.14
CA ILE A 138 -25.89 2.02 6.80
C ILE A 138 -24.87 2.88 6.05
N VAL A 139 -24.81 2.79 4.72
CA VAL A 139 -23.88 3.55 3.87
C VAL A 139 -24.14 5.05 3.99
N GLU A 140 -25.41 5.49 3.94
CA GLU A 140 -25.80 6.88 4.10
C GLU A 140 -25.30 7.43 5.45
N LYS A 141 -25.67 6.79 6.55
CA LYS A 141 -25.27 7.21 7.90
C LYS A 141 -23.75 7.16 8.12
N ALA A 142 -23.09 6.15 7.60
CA ALA A 142 -21.63 6.04 7.68
C ALA A 142 -20.96 7.18 6.91
N SER A 143 -21.47 7.53 5.73
CA SER A 143 -20.94 8.63 4.91
C SER A 143 -21.16 10.00 5.57
N GLU A 144 -22.28 10.21 6.25
CA GLU A 144 -22.54 11.43 7.04
C GLU A 144 -21.56 11.56 8.22
N ASN A 145 -21.28 10.45 8.91
CA ASN A 145 -20.45 10.44 10.11
C ASN A 145 -18.95 10.47 9.80
N TRP A 146 -18.53 9.90 8.67
CA TRP A 146 -17.12 9.67 8.35
C TRP A 146 -16.24 10.91 8.40
N PRO A 147 -16.62 12.09 7.85
CA PRO A 147 -15.80 13.29 7.91
C PRO A 147 -15.43 13.69 9.35
N GLY A 148 -16.36 13.52 10.28
CA GLY A 148 -16.13 13.83 11.71
C GLY A 148 -15.32 12.78 12.48
N LEU A 149 -15.20 11.57 11.93
CA LEU A 149 -14.49 10.43 12.55
C LEU A 149 -13.09 10.23 11.97
N ARG A 150 -12.90 10.54 10.69
CA ARG A 150 -11.70 10.20 9.91
C ARG A 150 -10.39 10.58 10.61
N GLY A 151 -10.27 11.79 11.13
CA GLY A 151 -9.07 12.29 11.78
C GLY A 151 -8.96 11.99 13.29
N LYS A 152 -9.94 11.32 13.89
CA LYS A 152 -9.88 10.96 15.31
C LYS A 152 -8.99 9.73 15.50
N PRO A 153 -8.33 9.59 16.66
CA PRO A 153 -7.56 8.40 17.01
C PRO A 153 -8.43 7.14 17.09
#